data_b0c54a6bd464b0f2cbec98b6a95b1900
#
_entry.id   b0c54a6bd464b0f2cbec98b6a95b1900
#
_cell.length_a   1.000
_cell.length_b   1.000
_cell.length_c   1.000
_cell.angle_alpha   90.00
_cell.angle_beta   90.00
_cell.angle_gamma   90.00
#
_symmetry.space_group_name_H-M   'P 1'
#
loop_
_entity.id
_entity.type
_entity.pdbx_description
1 polymer ?
#
loop_
_entity_poly.entity_id
_entity_poly.type
_entity_poly.pdbx_seq_one_letter_code
_entity_poly.pdbx_strand_id
1 'polypeptide(L)'
;MLNLRAFVITLLALSTAAAVQAQVKAQVYTCTTVTGRKITADRPIPECMDREQRELQTTTGRVNILKPKQTEAERWAEREAQKQTERDKEAALQQQRLDQQLLARYPDDAALEEKRSYMLGEVKKRWAPTLNEQAQIDVRRKEISAAAEARRKAGKTTDFSAAKEAAQLERRTLQLQPMVEKAQADIDQVNHEMDANLARLRHLRGQAQAARAMSLGQPAPAASTPAAKPAQNPNP
;
A
#
# COMPACT_ATOMS: atom_id res chain seq x y z
N MET A 1 -18.46 68.11 62.39
CA MET A 1 -17.85 68.65 61.22
C MET A 1 -16.36 68.44 61.30
N LEU A 2 -15.96 67.19 61.16
CA LEU A 2 -14.55 66.83 61.33
C LEU A 2 -14.21 65.91 60.17
N ASN A 3 -13.06 66.11 59.54
CA ASN A 3 -12.32 65.20 58.70
C ASN A 3 -12.52 65.23 57.18
N LEU A 4 -12.97 66.31 56.57
CA LEU A 4 -12.93 66.40 55.11
C LEU A 4 -11.55 66.86 54.57
N ARG A 5 -10.64 67.41 55.42
CA ARG A 5 -9.32 67.91 55.04
C ARG A 5 -8.21 66.83 55.11
N ALA A 6 -8.42 65.73 55.84
CA ALA A 6 -7.45 64.63 55.94
C ALA A 6 -7.53 63.66 54.78
N PHE A 7 -8.67 63.60 54.02
CA PHE A 7 -8.84 62.69 52.92
C PHE A 7 -8.25 63.16 51.60
N VAL A 8 -7.98 64.48 51.45
CA VAL A 8 -7.46 65.00 50.20
C VAL A 8 -5.94 64.90 50.12
N ILE A 9 -5.23 64.80 51.26
CA ILE A 9 -3.76 64.74 51.27
C ILE A 9 -3.25 63.30 51.03
N THR A 10 -4.04 62.25 51.32
CA THR A 10 -3.64 60.90 51.13
C THR A 10 -3.83 60.36 49.70
N LEU A 11 -4.56 61.11 48.84
CA LEU A 11 -4.77 60.71 47.45
C LEU A 11 -3.71 61.23 46.46
N LEU A 12 -2.79 62.09 46.92
CA LEU A 12 -1.78 62.73 46.05
C LEU A 12 -0.42 62.02 46.09
N ALA A 13 -0.25 61.00 46.92
CA ALA A 13 1.05 60.33 47.11
C ALA A 13 1.21 58.98 46.38
N LEU A 14 0.21 58.51 45.57
CA LEU A 14 0.24 57.16 44.92
C LEU A 14 0.37 57.25 43.39
N SER A 15 0.76 58.34 42.80
CA SER A 15 1.09 58.43 41.37
C SER A 15 2.61 58.37 41.13
N THR A 16 3.30 57.38 41.74
CA THR A 16 4.60 56.96 41.25
C THR A 16 4.34 56.06 40.03
N ALA A 17 4.41 56.65 38.85
CA ALA A 17 4.43 56.03 37.60
C ALA A 17 5.52 54.93 37.60
N ALA A 18 5.10 53.65 37.68
CA ALA A 18 5.97 52.54 37.33
C ALA A 18 6.31 52.67 35.85
N ALA A 19 7.43 53.32 35.55
CA ALA A 19 8.05 53.30 34.25
C ALA A 19 8.43 51.82 34.00
N VAL A 20 7.55 51.09 33.32
CA VAL A 20 7.89 49.79 32.75
C VAL A 20 8.96 50.02 31.71
N GLN A 21 10.21 49.92 32.14
CA GLN A 21 11.34 49.85 31.22
C GLN A 21 11.17 48.56 30.41
N ALA A 22 10.59 48.68 29.21
CA ALA A 22 10.65 47.67 28.20
C ALA A 22 12.13 47.39 27.93
N GLN A 23 12.68 46.36 28.53
CA GLN A 23 14.02 45.87 28.19
C GLN A 23 14.02 45.47 26.74
N VAL A 24 14.49 46.33 25.86
CA VAL A 24 14.75 46.02 24.47
C VAL A 24 15.83 44.94 24.50
N LYS A 25 15.41 43.72 24.22
CA LYS A 25 16.34 42.59 24.05
C LYS A 25 17.23 42.92 22.87
N ALA A 26 18.43 43.35 23.09
CA ALA A 26 19.38 43.63 22.02
C ALA A 26 19.75 42.32 21.35
N GLN A 27 19.36 42.18 20.10
CA GLN A 27 19.66 41.03 19.24
C GLN A 27 20.60 41.53 18.14
N VAL A 28 21.61 40.72 17.84
CA VAL A 28 22.57 41.03 16.77
C VAL A 28 22.51 39.92 15.75
N TYR A 29 22.21 40.28 14.52
CA TYR A 29 22.16 39.37 13.39
C TYR A 29 23.45 39.42 12.60
N THR A 30 24.00 38.27 12.24
CA THR A 30 25.22 38.15 11.44
C THR A 30 25.01 37.16 10.30
N CYS A 31 25.44 37.53 9.11
CA CYS A 31 25.49 36.62 7.96
C CYS A 31 26.73 36.88 7.08
N THR A 32 27.04 35.95 6.19
CA THR A 32 28.08 36.09 5.16
C THR A 32 27.40 36.21 3.81
N THR A 33 27.66 37.30 3.09
CA THR A 33 27.12 37.52 1.73
C THR A 33 27.70 36.54 0.68
N VAL A 34 27.14 36.53 -0.53
CA VAL A 34 27.67 35.75 -1.69
C VAL A 34 29.11 36.14 -2.03
N THR A 35 29.51 37.36 -1.74
CA THR A 35 30.88 37.86 -1.95
C THR A 35 31.84 37.51 -0.81
N GLY A 36 31.42 36.74 0.18
CA GLY A 36 32.24 36.38 1.35
C GLY A 36 32.31 37.47 2.44
N ARG A 37 31.59 38.58 2.28
CA ARG A 37 31.60 39.69 3.22
C ARG A 37 30.68 39.42 4.39
N LYS A 38 31.17 39.57 5.63
CA LYS A 38 30.37 39.41 6.85
C LYS A 38 29.64 40.71 7.17
N ILE A 39 28.32 40.66 7.31
CA ILE A 39 27.45 41.78 7.68
C ILE A 39 26.88 41.52 9.07
N THR A 40 26.73 42.59 9.85
CA THR A 40 26.12 42.55 11.18
C THR A 40 25.08 43.65 11.28
N ALA A 41 23.90 43.34 11.83
CA ALA A 41 22.80 44.30 12.01
C ALA A 41 22.01 43.99 13.30
N ASP A 42 21.19 44.94 13.74
CA ASP A 42 20.27 44.83 14.88
C ASP A 42 18.92 44.15 14.55
N ARG A 43 18.73 43.81 13.29
CA ARG A 43 17.53 43.17 12.74
C ARG A 43 17.92 42.14 11.67
N PRO A 44 17.01 41.21 11.29
CA PRO A 44 17.28 40.28 10.22
C PRO A 44 17.74 40.99 8.94
N ILE A 45 18.83 40.50 8.35
CA ILE A 45 19.51 41.11 7.22
C ILE A 45 18.81 40.73 5.92
N PRO A 46 18.18 41.65 5.17
CA PRO A 46 17.42 41.31 3.96
C PRO A 46 18.28 40.69 2.86
N GLU A 47 19.54 41.08 2.74
CA GLU A 47 20.51 40.59 1.76
C GLU A 47 20.92 39.13 2.00
N CYS A 48 20.57 38.59 3.17
CA CYS A 48 20.87 37.21 3.56
C CYS A 48 19.61 36.37 3.83
N MET A 49 18.44 36.76 3.30
CA MET A 49 17.20 35.98 3.47
C MET A 49 17.24 34.64 2.76
N ASP A 50 18.10 34.49 1.75
CA ASP A 50 18.34 33.27 0.98
C ASP A 50 19.36 32.32 1.62
N ARG A 51 19.91 32.69 2.80
CA ARG A 51 20.95 31.95 3.49
C ARG A 51 20.81 31.98 4.98
N GLU A 52 21.65 31.21 5.68
CA GLU A 52 21.67 31.11 7.13
C GLU A 52 22.14 32.46 7.75
N GLN A 53 21.37 32.94 8.72
CA GLN A 53 21.75 34.06 9.56
C GLN A 53 21.88 33.57 11.00
N ARG A 54 22.83 34.18 11.74
CA ARG A 54 23.02 33.92 13.17
C ARG A 54 22.49 35.09 13.97
N GLU A 55 21.53 34.81 14.83
CA GLU A 55 21.00 35.73 15.82
C GLU A 55 21.71 35.51 17.15
N LEU A 56 22.40 36.51 17.64
CA LEU A 56 23.02 36.49 18.96
C LEU A 56 22.19 37.35 19.92
N GLN A 57 21.67 36.75 20.96
CA GLN A 57 21.06 37.45 22.07
C GLN A 57 22.19 38.00 22.98
N THR A 58 22.42 39.29 22.96
CA THR A 58 23.53 39.92 23.70
C THR A 58 23.40 39.78 25.22
N THR A 59 22.16 39.66 25.73
CA THR A 59 21.88 39.49 27.15
C THR A 59 22.23 38.12 27.71
N THR A 60 22.04 37.07 26.91
CA THR A 60 22.21 35.67 27.35
C THR A 60 23.37 34.95 26.66
N GLY A 61 23.96 35.56 25.65
CA GLY A 61 24.97 34.92 24.79
C GLY A 61 24.44 33.80 23.92
N ARG A 62 23.12 33.56 23.87
CA ARG A 62 22.51 32.50 23.11
C ARG A 62 22.56 32.80 21.63
N VAL A 63 23.01 31.83 20.85
CA VAL A 63 23.02 31.89 19.38
C VAL A 63 21.88 31.07 18.84
N ASN A 64 20.98 31.70 18.05
CA ASN A 64 19.96 31.03 17.26
C ASN A 64 20.38 31.11 15.79
N ILE A 65 20.11 30.02 15.06
CA ILE A 65 20.34 29.94 13.62
C ILE A 65 19.01 30.14 12.90
N LEU A 66 18.90 31.25 12.16
CA LEU A 66 17.78 31.55 11.29
C LEU A 66 18.05 30.90 9.95
N LYS A 67 17.27 29.90 9.62
CA LYS A 67 17.34 29.20 8.32
C LYS A 67 16.88 30.14 7.19
N PRO A 68 17.39 29.96 5.96
CA PRO A 68 16.92 30.74 4.82
C PRO A 68 15.41 30.59 4.64
N LYS A 69 14.79 31.61 4.13
CA LYS A 69 13.37 31.59 3.80
C LYS A 69 13.18 30.61 2.64
N GLN A 70 12.40 29.56 2.88
CA GLN A 70 12.11 28.54 1.87
C GLN A 70 11.55 29.17 0.59
N THR A 71 12.03 28.71 -0.54
CA THR A 71 11.49 29.05 -1.86
C THR A 71 10.09 28.46 -2.04
N GLU A 72 9.33 28.96 -2.99
CA GLU A 72 8.01 28.39 -3.29
C GLU A 72 8.11 26.92 -3.76
N ALA A 73 9.18 26.59 -4.48
CA ALA A 73 9.45 25.22 -4.92
C ALA A 73 9.71 24.28 -3.74
N GLU A 74 10.53 24.73 -2.75
CA GLU A 74 10.80 23.94 -1.54
C GLU A 74 9.54 23.75 -0.70
N ARG A 75 8.73 24.78 -0.52
CA ARG A 75 7.45 24.69 0.19
C ARG A 75 6.46 23.77 -0.53
N TRP A 76 6.46 23.80 -1.85
CA TRP A 76 5.63 22.88 -2.63
C TRP A 76 6.11 21.43 -2.47
N ALA A 77 7.43 21.18 -2.61
CA ALA A 77 8.02 19.87 -2.42
C ALA A 77 7.75 19.30 -1.01
N GLU A 78 7.86 20.15 0.03
CA GLU A 78 7.55 19.76 1.39
C GLU A 78 6.07 19.38 1.56
N ARG A 79 5.15 20.16 0.99
CA ARG A 79 3.70 19.82 1.02
C ARG A 79 3.40 18.52 0.31
N GLU A 80 4.04 18.25 -0.83
CA GLU A 80 3.85 16.97 -1.54
C GLU A 80 4.45 15.80 -0.75
N ALA A 81 5.61 15.98 -0.13
CA ALA A 81 6.20 14.97 0.75
C ALA A 81 5.30 14.69 1.97
N GLN A 82 4.71 15.71 2.56
CA GLN A 82 3.74 15.54 3.65
C GLN A 82 2.50 14.78 3.21
N LYS A 83 1.91 15.15 2.06
CA LYS A 83 0.76 14.42 1.50
C LYS A 83 1.09 12.96 1.20
N GLN A 84 2.28 12.68 0.66
CA GLN A 84 2.71 11.31 0.42
C GLN A 84 2.83 10.53 1.74
N THR A 85 3.45 11.14 2.75
CA THR A 85 3.57 10.53 4.08
C THR A 85 2.20 10.21 4.69
N GLU A 86 1.21 11.09 4.55
CA GLU A 86 -0.15 10.83 5.05
C GLU A 86 -0.84 9.70 4.26
N ARG A 87 -0.70 9.67 2.92
CA ARG A 87 -1.21 8.56 2.10
C ARG A 87 -0.59 7.21 2.51
N ASP A 88 0.73 7.21 2.76
CA ASP A 88 1.43 5.99 3.17
C ASP A 88 0.96 5.51 4.55
N LYS A 89 0.73 6.43 5.49
CA LYS A 89 0.15 6.10 6.81
C LYS A 89 -1.27 5.54 6.69
N GLU A 90 -2.12 6.17 5.87
CA GLU A 90 -3.48 5.69 5.63
C GLU A 90 -3.46 4.29 4.98
N ALA A 91 -2.62 4.08 3.97
CA ALA A 91 -2.45 2.78 3.33
C ALA A 91 -1.97 1.71 4.32
N ALA A 92 -1.01 2.04 5.18
CA ALA A 92 -0.52 1.14 6.22
C ALA A 92 -1.62 0.76 7.23
N LEU A 93 -2.44 1.73 7.66
CA LEU A 93 -3.57 1.48 8.56
C LEU A 93 -4.65 0.61 7.89
N GLN A 94 -4.95 0.85 6.62
CA GLN A 94 -5.88 0.03 5.86
C GLN A 94 -5.36 -1.40 5.73
N GLN A 95 -4.08 -1.58 5.37
CA GLN A 95 -3.46 -2.89 5.30
C GLN A 95 -3.51 -3.62 6.64
N GLN A 96 -3.22 -2.94 7.74
CA GLN A 96 -3.31 -3.52 9.07
C GLN A 96 -4.73 -4.00 9.40
N ARG A 97 -5.76 -3.24 9.04
CA ARG A 97 -7.16 -3.65 9.23
C ARG A 97 -7.51 -4.88 8.40
N LEU A 98 -7.07 -4.94 7.14
CA LEU A 98 -7.26 -6.10 6.27
C LEU A 98 -6.57 -7.34 6.84
N ASP A 99 -5.34 -7.19 7.34
CA ASP A 99 -4.58 -8.27 7.97
C ASP A 99 -5.30 -8.81 9.23
N GLN A 100 -5.82 -7.91 10.07
CA GLN A 100 -6.60 -8.32 11.25
C GLN A 100 -7.88 -9.06 10.85
N GLN A 101 -8.59 -8.59 9.83
CA GLN A 101 -9.79 -9.27 9.32
C GLN A 101 -9.45 -10.64 8.73
N LEU A 102 -8.32 -10.76 8.02
CA LEU A 102 -7.85 -12.01 7.45
C LEU A 102 -7.55 -13.03 8.54
N LEU A 103 -6.80 -12.63 9.58
CA LEU A 103 -6.47 -13.46 10.74
C LEU A 103 -7.71 -13.87 11.54
N ALA A 104 -8.68 -12.97 11.71
CA ALA A 104 -9.91 -13.25 12.42
C ALA A 104 -10.84 -14.19 11.64
N ARG A 105 -10.86 -14.07 10.32
CA ARG A 105 -11.73 -14.89 9.45
C ARG A 105 -11.19 -16.30 9.25
N TYR A 106 -9.88 -16.46 9.18
CA TYR A 106 -9.23 -17.75 8.90
C TYR A 106 -8.27 -18.11 10.03
N PRO A 107 -8.73 -18.88 11.03
CA PRO A 107 -7.91 -19.29 12.18
C PRO A 107 -6.72 -20.18 11.77
N ASP A 108 -6.86 -20.94 10.70
CA ASP A 108 -5.82 -21.84 10.16
C ASP A 108 -5.83 -21.88 8.63
N ASP A 109 -4.89 -22.62 8.05
CA ASP A 109 -4.78 -22.78 6.60
C ASP A 109 -5.95 -23.63 6.06
N ALA A 110 -6.48 -24.57 6.87
CA ALA A 110 -7.58 -25.47 6.47
C ALA A 110 -8.87 -24.66 6.25
N ALA A 111 -9.19 -23.70 7.10
CA ALA A 111 -10.35 -22.82 6.95
C ALA A 111 -10.29 -22.00 5.64
N LEU A 112 -9.08 -21.59 5.21
CA LEU A 112 -8.90 -20.91 3.94
C LEU A 112 -9.08 -21.84 2.75
N GLU A 113 -8.55 -23.08 2.82
CA GLU A 113 -8.71 -24.10 1.77
C GLU A 113 -10.18 -24.56 1.64
N GLU A 114 -10.91 -24.66 2.74
CA GLU A 114 -12.35 -24.90 2.71
C GLU A 114 -13.08 -23.78 1.95
N LYS A 115 -12.73 -22.52 2.25
CA LYS A 115 -13.28 -21.36 1.53
C LYS A 115 -12.91 -21.39 0.04
N ARG A 116 -11.68 -21.76 -0.30
CA ARG A 116 -11.24 -21.97 -1.70
C ARG A 116 -12.12 -22.99 -2.41
N SER A 117 -12.27 -24.15 -1.79
CA SER A 117 -13.08 -25.26 -2.33
C SER A 117 -14.52 -24.84 -2.58
N TYR A 118 -15.12 -24.10 -1.62
CA TYR A 118 -16.45 -23.55 -1.77
C TYR A 118 -16.55 -22.59 -2.96
N MET A 119 -15.63 -21.61 -3.06
CA MET A 119 -15.65 -20.61 -4.14
C MET A 119 -15.45 -21.27 -5.52
N LEU A 120 -14.51 -22.21 -5.62
CA LEU A 120 -14.31 -22.99 -6.86
C LEU A 120 -15.55 -23.80 -7.21
N GLY A 121 -16.25 -24.36 -6.22
CA GLY A 121 -17.53 -25.05 -6.41
C GLY A 121 -18.60 -24.14 -7.03
N GLU A 122 -18.74 -22.93 -6.51
CA GLU A 122 -19.71 -21.96 -7.04
C GLU A 122 -19.35 -21.49 -8.47
N VAL A 123 -18.07 -21.27 -8.76
CA VAL A 123 -17.61 -20.94 -10.13
C VAL A 123 -17.90 -22.10 -11.07
N LYS A 124 -17.51 -23.32 -10.71
CA LYS A 124 -17.77 -24.52 -11.52
C LYS A 124 -19.26 -24.75 -11.75
N LYS A 125 -20.10 -24.55 -10.72
CA LYS A 125 -21.55 -24.67 -10.83
C LYS A 125 -22.12 -23.63 -11.81
N ARG A 126 -21.67 -22.38 -11.76
CA ARG A 126 -22.08 -21.31 -12.69
C ARG A 126 -21.77 -21.69 -14.14
N TRP A 127 -20.60 -22.23 -14.41
CA TRP A 127 -20.10 -22.56 -15.73
C TRP A 127 -20.38 -24.00 -16.17
N ALA A 128 -21.01 -24.82 -15.31
CA ALA A 128 -21.30 -26.21 -15.60
C ALA A 128 -22.02 -26.46 -16.94
N PRO A 129 -23.04 -25.69 -17.34
CA PRO A 129 -23.69 -25.92 -18.65
C PRO A 129 -22.70 -25.75 -19.82
N THR A 130 -21.89 -24.68 -19.79
CA THR A 130 -20.89 -24.41 -20.84
C THR A 130 -19.81 -25.46 -20.90
N LEU A 131 -19.24 -25.84 -19.74
CA LEU A 131 -18.16 -26.79 -19.65
C LEU A 131 -18.66 -28.21 -20.04
N ASN A 132 -19.88 -28.59 -19.67
CA ASN A 132 -20.48 -29.87 -20.05
C ASN A 132 -20.76 -29.92 -21.56
N GLU A 133 -21.27 -28.84 -22.14
CA GLU A 133 -21.48 -28.77 -23.59
C GLU A 133 -20.15 -28.90 -24.34
N GLN A 134 -19.11 -28.15 -23.90
CA GLN A 134 -17.78 -28.27 -24.49
C GLN A 134 -17.24 -29.72 -24.40
N ALA A 135 -17.37 -30.37 -23.23
CA ALA A 135 -16.93 -31.75 -23.06
C ALA A 135 -17.67 -32.71 -23.97
N GLN A 136 -19.00 -32.57 -24.17
CA GLN A 136 -19.79 -33.39 -25.10
C GLN A 136 -19.34 -33.18 -26.55
N ILE A 137 -19.08 -31.95 -26.96
CA ILE A 137 -18.56 -31.64 -28.28
C ILE A 137 -17.20 -32.31 -28.48
N ASP A 138 -16.30 -32.23 -27.50
CA ASP A 138 -14.98 -32.86 -27.62
C ASP A 138 -15.03 -34.37 -27.72
N VAL A 139 -15.92 -35.04 -26.98
CA VAL A 139 -16.17 -36.48 -27.10
C VAL A 139 -16.66 -36.79 -28.50
N ARG A 140 -17.68 -36.05 -28.99
CA ARG A 140 -18.28 -36.30 -30.29
C ARG A 140 -17.30 -36.06 -31.46
N ARG A 141 -16.45 -35.04 -31.37
CA ARG A 141 -15.40 -34.80 -32.37
C ARG A 141 -14.38 -35.95 -32.41
N LYS A 142 -14.00 -36.51 -31.25
CA LYS A 142 -13.12 -37.69 -31.19
C LYS A 142 -13.76 -38.92 -31.83
N GLU A 143 -15.05 -39.18 -31.62
CA GLU A 143 -15.78 -40.26 -32.24
C GLU A 143 -15.79 -40.13 -33.77
N ILE A 144 -16.13 -38.95 -34.27
CA ILE A 144 -16.15 -38.67 -35.72
C ILE A 144 -14.78 -38.86 -36.35
N SER A 145 -13.74 -38.35 -35.68
CA SER A 145 -12.36 -38.47 -36.18
C SER A 145 -11.91 -39.93 -36.21
N ALA A 146 -12.18 -40.71 -35.18
CA ALA A 146 -11.88 -42.15 -35.12
C ALA A 146 -12.62 -42.94 -36.21
N ALA A 147 -13.91 -42.63 -36.41
CA ALA A 147 -14.72 -43.27 -37.46
C ALA A 147 -14.17 -42.91 -38.86
N ALA A 148 -13.79 -41.65 -39.09
CA ALA A 148 -13.20 -41.24 -40.37
C ALA A 148 -11.85 -41.95 -40.65
N GLU A 149 -11.01 -42.10 -39.62
CA GLU A 149 -9.76 -42.86 -39.77
C GLU A 149 -10.00 -44.39 -40.09
N ALA A 150 -10.97 -45.01 -39.41
CA ALA A 150 -11.33 -46.39 -39.67
C ALA A 150 -11.84 -46.58 -41.11
N ARG A 151 -12.67 -45.65 -41.60
CA ARG A 151 -13.13 -45.66 -43.00
C ARG A 151 -11.99 -45.49 -43.99
N ARG A 152 -11.06 -44.57 -43.72
CA ARG A 152 -9.89 -44.38 -44.58
C ARG A 152 -9.01 -45.64 -44.66
N LYS A 153 -8.75 -46.27 -43.52
CA LYS A 153 -8.01 -47.55 -43.47
C LYS A 153 -8.71 -48.66 -44.24
N ALA A 154 -10.06 -48.64 -44.30
CA ALA A 154 -10.85 -49.58 -45.05
C ALA A 154 -11.04 -49.23 -46.55
N GLY A 155 -10.35 -48.19 -47.07
CA GLY A 155 -10.46 -47.75 -48.46
C GLY A 155 -11.82 -47.14 -48.84
N LYS A 156 -12.64 -46.76 -47.85
CA LYS A 156 -13.97 -46.17 -48.08
C LYS A 156 -13.90 -44.65 -48.19
N THR A 157 -14.80 -44.08 -48.98
CA THR A 157 -14.91 -42.62 -49.13
C THR A 157 -15.35 -41.93 -47.84
N THR A 158 -15.06 -40.64 -47.73
CA THR A 158 -15.46 -39.81 -46.62
C THR A 158 -17.00 -39.75 -46.50
N ASP A 159 -17.50 -39.87 -45.30
CA ASP A 159 -18.92 -39.73 -45.02
C ASP A 159 -19.29 -38.23 -45.00
N PHE A 160 -20.08 -37.77 -45.96
CA PHE A 160 -20.48 -36.38 -46.09
C PHE A 160 -21.28 -35.90 -44.87
N SER A 161 -22.10 -36.77 -44.26
CA SER A 161 -22.90 -36.41 -43.08
C SER A 161 -22.00 -36.17 -41.87
N ALA A 162 -20.98 -37.03 -41.64
CA ALA A 162 -20.00 -36.88 -40.60
C ALA A 162 -19.13 -35.62 -40.79
N ALA A 163 -18.77 -35.30 -42.03
CA ALA A 163 -18.03 -34.07 -42.33
C ALA A 163 -18.87 -32.81 -42.02
N LYS A 164 -20.15 -32.82 -42.38
CA LYS A 164 -21.08 -31.71 -42.05
C LYS A 164 -21.27 -31.55 -40.55
N GLU A 165 -21.43 -32.64 -39.81
CA GLU A 165 -21.54 -32.65 -38.36
C GLU A 165 -20.26 -32.09 -37.71
N ALA A 166 -19.09 -32.55 -38.15
CA ALA A 166 -17.81 -32.04 -37.66
C ALA A 166 -17.69 -30.48 -37.82
N ALA A 167 -18.09 -29.98 -39.00
CA ALA A 167 -18.08 -28.52 -39.24
C ALA A 167 -19.10 -27.75 -38.37
N GLN A 168 -20.21 -28.38 -38.01
CA GLN A 168 -21.18 -27.78 -37.06
C GLN A 168 -20.61 -27.73 -35.64
N LEU A 169 -19.99 -28.81 -35.18
CA LEU A 169 -19.34 -28.87 -33.87
C LEU A 169 -18.19 -27.88 -33.77
N GLU A 170 -17.42 -27.70 -34.83
CA GLU A 170 -16.35 -26.73 -34.87
C GLU A 170 -16.89 -25.30 -34.71
N ARG A 171 -17.91 -24.91 -35.46
CA ARG A 171 -18.58 -23.62 -35.27
C ARG A 171 -19.09 -23.43 -33.86
N ARG A 172 -19.68 -24.48 -33.26
CA ARG A 172 -20.17 -24.41 -31.89
C ARG A 172 -19.05 -24.26 -30.88
N THR A 173 -17.92 -24.95 -31.07
CA THR A 173 -16.69 -24.77 -30.26
C THR A 173 -16.23 -23.33 -30.28
N LEU A 174 -16.15 -22.69 -31.47
CA LEU A 174 -15.74 -21.29 -31.60
C LEU A 174 -16.71 -20.33 -30.87
N GLN A 175 -18.01 -20.63 -30.86
CA GLN A 175 -18.99 -19.82 -30.09
C GLN A 175 -18.84 -20.00 -28.59
N LEU A 176 -18.48 -21.18 -28.11
CA LEU A 176 -18.30 -21.44 -26.67
C LEU A 176 -16.94 -21.00 -26.16
N GLN A 177 -15.92 -20.88 -27.00
CA GLN A 177 -14.55 -20.58 -26.62
C GLN A 177 -14.43 -19.37 -25.68
N PRO A 178 -15.02 -18.19 -25.96
CA PRO A 178 -14.89 -17.04 -25.05
C PRO A 178 -15.55 -17.29 -23.68
N MET A 179 -16.57 -18.16 -23.62
CA MET A 179 -17.22 -18.51 -22.37
C MET A 179 -16.37 -19.50 -21.57
N VAL A 180 -15.72 -20.45 -22.23
CA VAL A 180 -14.76 -21.40 -21.60
C VAL A 180 -13.54 -20.67 -21.09
N GLU A 181 -12.98 -19.74 -21.87
CA GLU A 181 -11.87 -18.89 -21.46
C GLU A 181 -12.23 -18.07 -20.22
N LYS A 182 -13.44 -17.49 -20.20
CA LYS A 182 -13.91 -16.76 -19.02
C LYS A 182 -14.08 -17.66 -17.80
N ALA A 183 -14.61 -18.87 -17.99
CA ALA A 183 -14.74 -19.85 -16.91
C ALA A 183 -13.37 -20.20 -16.30
N GLN A 184 -12.36 -20.39 -17.15
CA GLN A 184 -11.00 -20.64 -16.71
C GLN A 184 -10.41 -19.42 -15.98
N ALA A 185 -10.60 -18.23 -16.52
CA ALA A 185 -10.14 -16.99 -15.87
C ALA A 185 -10.78 -16.79 -14.48
N ASP A 186 -12.08 -17.07 -14.33
CA ASP A 186 -12.76 -17.00 -13.03
C ASP A 186 -12.16 -18.02 -12.02
N ILE A 187 -11.80 -19.23 -12.48
CA ILE A 187 -11.13 -20.25 -11.65
C ILE A 187 -9.74 -19.80 -11.24
N ASP A 188 -8.96 -19.29 -12.19
CA ASP A 188 -7.59 -18.81 -11.95
C ASP A 188 -7.58 -17.60 -11.02
N GLN A 189 -8.55 -16.71 -11.13
CA GLN A 189 -8.72 -15.58 -10.21
C GLN A 189 -8.95 -16.08 -8.77
N VAL A 190 -9.86 -17.03 -8.55
CA VAL A 190 -10.11 -17.59 -7.21
C VAL A 190 -8.83 -18.22 -6.65
N ASN A 191 -8.11 -18.99 -7.45
CA ASN A 191 -6.86 -19.61 -7.01
C ASN A 191 -5.81 -18.55 -6.64
N HIS A 192 -5.60 -17.55 -7.49
CA HIS A 192 -4.66 -16.49 -7.25
C HIS A 192 -4.97 -15.70 -5.97
N GLU A 193 -6.24 -15.34 -5.76
CA GLU A 193 -6.66 -14.62 -4.55
C GLU A 193 -6.45 -15.47 -3.28
N MET A 194 -6.77 -16.75 -3.34
CA MET A 194 -6.60 -17.65 -2.19
C MET A 194 -5.13 -17.94 -1.91
N ASP A 195 -4.29 -18.09 -2.93
CA ASP A 195 -2.84 -18.25 -2.77
C ASP A 195 -2.19 -17.01 -2.15
N ALA A 196 -2.59 -15.82 -2.60
CA ALA A 196 -2.13 -14.55 -2.01
C ALA A 196 -2.54 -14.43 -0.53
N ASN A 197 -3.80 -14.77 -0.20
CA ASN A 197 -4.29 -14.78 1.16
C ASN A 197 -3.55 -15.79 2.04
N LEU A 198 -3.27 -16.99 1.52
CA LEU A 198 -2.53 -18.04 2.24
C LEU A 198 -1.10 -17.60 2.55
N ALA A 199 -0.41 -17.04 1.55
CA ALA A 199 0.93 -16.51 1.72
C ALA A 199 0.95 -15.38 2.78
N ARG A 200 -0.04 -14.48 2.73
CA ARG A 200 -0.17 -13.40 3.71
C ARG A 200 -0.43 -13.90 5.13
N LEU A 201 -1.36 -14.86 5.29
CA LEU A 201 -1.64 -15.49 6.58
C LEU A 201 -0.41 -16.13 7.20
N ARG A 202 0.33 -16.90 6.41
CA ARG A 202 1.57 -17.55 6.87
C ARG A 202 2.61 -16.53 7.30
N HIS A 203 2.76 -15.45 6.54
CA HIS A 203 3.65 -14.35 6.88
C HIS A 203 3.28 -13.70 8.21
N LEU A 204 2.01 -13.33 8.40
CA LEU A 204 1.51 -12.69 9.62
C LEU A 204 1.66 -13.59 10.85
N ARG A 205 1.38 -14.87 10.73
CA ARG A 205 1.56 -15.84 11.81
C ARG A 205 3.03 -16.03 12.15
N GLY A 206 3.91 -16.09 11.13
CA GLY A 206 5.36 -16.15 11.33
C GLY A 206 5.87 -14.93 12.09
N GLN A 207 5.41 -13.73 11.73
CA GLN A 207 5.75 -12.51 12.47
C GLN A 207 5.28 -12.56 13.94
N ALA A 208 4.05 -13.01 14.17
CA ALA A 208 3.51 -13.13 15.53
C ALA A 208 4.29 -14.15 16.36
N GLN A 209 4.70 -15.27 15.77
CA GLN A 209 5.53 -16.28 16.44
C GLN A 209 6.92 -15.74 16.75
N ALA A 210 7.56 -15.06 15.80
CA ALA A 210 8.87 -14.44 16.00
C ALA A 210 8.83 -13.38 17.12
N ALA A 211 7.79 -12.53 17.14
CA ALA A 211 7.61 -11.53 18.19
C ALA A 211 7.42 -12.17 19.57
N ARG A 212 6.66 -13.27 19.67
CA ARG A 212 6.52 -14.04 20.92
C ARG A 212 7.83 -14.68 21.37
N ALA A 213 8.59 -15.27 20.44
CA ALA A 213 9.90 -15.87 20.77
C ALA A 213 10.87 -14.81 21.31
N MET A 214 10.94 -13.64 20.69
CA MET A 214 11.75 -12.52 21.17
C MET A 214 11.33 -12.06 22.57
N SER A 215 10.03 -11.98 22.85
CA SER A 215 9.51 -11.58 24.16
C SER A 215 9.84 -12.60 25.27
N LEU A 216 10.05 -13.87 24.91
CA LEU A 216 10.39 -14.96 25.81
C LEU A 216 11.91 -15.21 25.89
N GLY A 217 12.75 -14.40 25.21
CA GLY A 217 14.19 -14.59 25.16
C GLY A 217 14.65 -15.84 24.40
N GLN A 218 13.78 -16.43 23.57
CA GLN A 218 14.10 -17.59 22.76
C GLN A 218 14.64 -17.15 21.38
N PRO A 219 15.60 -17.90 20.77
CA PRO A 219 16.03 -17.60 19.41
C PRO A 219 14.85 -17.74 18.43
N ALA A 220 14.77 -16.83 17.48
CA ALA A 220 13.70 -16.84 16.47
C ALA A 220 13.68 -18.19 15.72
N PRO A 221 12.48 -18.77 15.45
CA PRO A 221 12.39 -19.97 14.64
C PRO A 221 13.00 -19.71 13.26
N ALA A 222 13.88 -20.60 12.81
CA ALA A 222 14.48 -20.51 11.47
C ALA A 222 13.36 -20.45 10.43
N ALA A 223 13.43 -19.44 9.55
CA ALA A 223 12.48 -19.32 8.44
C ALA A 223 12.50 -20.64 7.66
N SER A 224 11.36 -21.34 7.64
CA SER A 224 11.21 -22.52 6.82
C SER A 224 11.35 -22.11 5.35
N THR A 225 12.50 -22.43 4.78
CA THR A 225 12.75 -22.27 3.35
C THR A 225 11.63 -23.01 2.60
N PRO A 226 10.92 -22.38 1.66
CA PRO A 226 9.91 -23.07 0.87
C PRO A 226 10.60 -24.23 0.16
N ALA A 227 10.08 -25.45 0.38
CA ALA A 227 10.60 -26.65 -0.24
C ALA A 227 10.65 -26.43 -1.77
N ALA A 228 11.85 -26.53 -2.33
CA ALA A 228 12.08 -26.41 -3.74
C ALA A 228 11.16 -27.44 -4.44
N LYS A 229 10.32 -26.97 -5.36
CA LYS A 229 9.48 -27.79 -6.22
C LYS A 229 10.39 -28.84 -6.90
N PRO A 230 10.11 -30.15 -6.79
CA PRO A 230 10.96 -31.13 -7.44
C PRO A 230 10.97 -30.84 -8.94
N ALA A 231 12.17 -30.75 -9.50
CA ALA A 231 12.38 -30.59 -10.93
C ALA A 231 11.65 -31.74 -11.66
N GLN A 232 10.68 -31.39 -12.50
CA GLN A 232 10.08 -32.33 -13.42
C GLN A 232 11.17 -32.74 -14.41
N ASN A 233 11.60 -34.00 -14.29
CA ASN A 233 12.55 -34.61 -15.19
C ASN A 233 11.87 -34.74 -16.59
N PRO A 234 12.41 -34.18 -17.66
CA PRO A 234 11.91 -34.47 -18.99
C PRO A 234 12.35 -35.89 -19.35
N ASN A 235 11.40 -36.81 -19.40
CA ASN A 235 11.65 -38.16 -19.84
C ASN A 235 11.68 -38.21 -21.39
N PRO A 236 12.57 -38.99 -21.98
CA PRO A 236 12.92 -39.01 -23.41
C PRO A 236 11.79 -39.45 -24.36
#